data_b7bf38df13e566447a649b33743d1f91
#
_entry.id   b7bf38df13e566447a649b33743d1f91
#
_cell.length_a   1.000
_cell.length_b   1.000
_cell.length_c   1.000
_cell.angle_alpha   90.00
_cell.angle_beta   90.00
_cell.angle_gamma   90.00
#
_symmetry.space_group_name_H-M   'P 1'
#
loop_
_entity.id
_entity.type
_entity.pdbx_description
1 polymer ?
#
loop_
_entity_poly.entity_id
_entity_poly.type
_entity_poly.pdbx_seq_one_letter_code
_entity_poly.pdbx_strand_id
1 'polypeptide(L)'
;VKAIDSAEDVTGIYIGVAGAVLLVVALIWSGLRALRIQNTLNGVMVETAKTTSLVFVILLGAAMLTAAFRAFGGEELVRDFLTGLPGGFWTQFIIVMLVIFILGFFLDFIEIAVVVVPIVAPILLSDPGANITAVWLGVMIGLNIQTSFLTPPFGFALFYLRGVAPAVVKTVQMYKGVVAFIGLQLTALVIVGLYPQLVNYLPNRTSLLSETAPPPRNPGLQYCLMDYVNDQLQAENGGSTLDAIARARTLDLSALPRSLGRDLEKSFDQAETAVNAVGEVFEAKRIEDEAAVAYRPIRADVRRFERDIRKLDEKIEDAEVTLRRGNGSEEFLSRLEERRAAWDAEREALRAQIPETWPETYETFHALVKAENDARTSYARNADDAWEVTAFTVATLEANDAFAAARADLDAVRGIIEGSTAETAEAAQDQIRVTEDLFEEIAGAEDVEKALGKARRALRPNRFDQAKALDEYADAVEAYEEQVDWRAAAAPLLPDLQAYAEGIREVVGLRQQDRFTREQALDIAACSSVHRDLSLNF
;
A
#
# COMPACT_ATOMS: atom_id res chain seq x y z
N VAL A 1 -6.15 0.26 -26.23
CA VAL A 1 -5.00 0.79 -26.97
C VAL A 1 -4.99 2.29 -26.73
N LYS A 2 -3.99 2.82 -25.98
CA LYS A 2 -3.87 4.26 -25.67
C LYS A 2 -3.05 5.02 -26.70
N ALA A 3 -2.21 4.31 -27.45
CA ALA A 3 -1.45 4.84 -28.59
C ALA A 3 -1.50 3.83 -29.73
N ILE A 4 -1.50 4.32 -30.96
CA ILE A 4 -1.52 3.52 -32.18
C ILE A 4 -0.16 3.76 -32.83
N ASP A 5 0.84 2.95 -32.44
CA ASP A 5 2.23 3.20 -32.82
C ASP A 5 2.73 2.15 -33.85
N SER A 6 1.96 1.11 -34.13
CA SER A 6 2.33 0.04 -35.07
C SER A 6 1.21 -0.41 -36.01
N ALA A 7 1.59 -1.01 -37.14
CA ALA A 7 0.64 -1.63 -38.07
C ALA A 7 -0.12 -2.82 -37.43
N GLU A 8 0.47 -3.46 -36.42
CA GLU A 8 -0.16 -4.54 -35.66
C GLU A 8 -1.29 -4.02 -34.78
N ASP A 9 -1.14 -2.83 -34.18
CA ASP A 9 -2.19 -2.17 -33.39
C ASP A 9 -3.40 -1.83 -34.24
N VAL A 10 -3.17 -1.33 -35.45
CA VAL A 10 -4.25 -1.04 -36.42
C VAL A 10 -4.99 -2.32 -36.78
N THR A 11 -4.28 -3.40 -37.02
CA THR A 11 -4.89 -4.72 -37.31
C THR A 11 -5.68 -5.23 -36.11
N GLY A 12 -5.15 -5.07 -34.90
CA GLY A 12 -5.83 -5.41 -33.64
C GLY A 12 -7.13 -4.61 -33.44
N ILE A 13 -7.14 -3.32 -33.81
CA ILE A 13 -8.33 -2.48 -33.77
C ILE A 13 -9.39 -2.96 -34.76
N TYR A 14 -9.01 -3.28 -35.99
CA TYR A 14 -9.97 -3.81 -36.98
C TYR A 14 -10.58 -5.12 -36.53
N ILE A 15 -9.80 -6.06 -35.97
CA ILE A 15 -10.30 -7.31 -35.42
C ILE A 15 -11.23 -7.03 -34.23
N GLY A 16 -10.86 -6.11 -33.34
CA GLY A 16 -11.68 -5.71 -32.20
C GLY A 16 -13.00 -5.08 -32.62
N VAL A 17 -13.00 -4.17 -33.59
CA VAL A 17 -14.20 -3.55 -34.15
C VAL A 17 -15.08 -4.60 -34.86
N ALA A 18 -14.48 -5.49 -35.65
CA ALA A 18 -15.24 -6.57 -36.30
C ALA A 18 -15.88 -7.52 -35.27
N GLY A 19 -15.15 -7.88 -34.19
CA GLY A 19 -15.68 -8.64 -33.07
C GLY A 19 -16.83 -7.93 -32.34
N ALA A 20 -16.69 -6.63 -32.09
CA ALA A 20 -17.74 -5.82 -31.46
C ALA A 20 -18.99 -5.74 -32.34
N VAL A 21 -18.83 -5.53 -33.64
CA VAL A 21 -19.97 -5.51 -34.60
C VAL A 21 -20.68 -6.86 -34.64
N LEU A 22 -19.93 -7.97 -34.71
CA LEU A 22 -20.51 -9.32 -34.67
C LEU A 22 -21.27 -9.58 -33.36
N LEU A 23 -20.72 -9.14 -32.21
CA LEU A 23 -21.39 -9.23 -30.93
C LEU A 23 -22.70 -8.45 -30.90
N VAL A 24 -22.68 -7.21 -31.37
CA VAL A 24 -23.91 -6.35 -31.45
C VAL A 24 -24.95 -6.99 -32.36
N VAL A 25 -24.57 -7.49 -33.53
CA VAL A 25 -25.49 -8.19 -34.46
C VAL A 25 -26.06 -9.45 -33.79
N ALA A 26 -25.25 -10.24 -33.11
CA ALA A 26 -25.70 -11.44 -32.38
C ALA A 26 -26.69 -11.07 -31.25
N LEU A 27 -26.40 -10.01 -30.49
CA LEU A 27 -27.28 -9.52 -29.43
C LEU A 27 -28.61 -9.01 -29.98
N ILE A 28 -28.61 -8.24 -31.09
CA ILE A 28 -29.84 -7.76 -31.75
C ILE A 28 -30.65 -8.94 -32.28
N TRP A 29 -29.97 -9.90 -32.94
CA TRP A 29 -30.63 -11.11 -33.48
C TRP A 29 -31.27 -11.93 -32.35
N SER A 30 -30.52 -12.17 -31.27
CA SER A 30 -31.02 -12.89 -30.09
C SER A 30 -32.19 -12.16 -29.44
N GLY A 31 -32.07 -10.84 -29.25
CA GLY A 31 -33.15 -10.00 -28.73
C GLY A 31 -34.42 -10.03 -29.56
N LEU A 32 -34.32 -9.89 -30.90
CA LEU A 32 -35.45 -9.99 -31.83
C LEU A 32 -36.08 -11.39 -31.79
N ARG A 33 -35.29 -12.44 -31.62
CA ARG A 33 -35.79 -13.80 -31.48
C ARG A 33 -36.51 -14.00 -30.14
N ALA A 34 -35.98 -13.46 -29.06
CA ALA A 34 -36.60 -13.50 -27.72
C ALA A 34 -37.93 -12.75 -27.68
N LEU A 35 -38.05 -11.62 -28.41
CA LEU A 35 -39.32 -10.91 -28.58
C LEU A 35 -40.42 -11.73 -29.27
N ARG A 36 -40.06 -12.71 -30.12
CA ARG A 36 -41.02 -13.60 -30.84
C ARG A 36 -41.45 -14.82 -30.02
N ILE A 37 -40.79 -15.10 -28.89
CA ILE A 37 -41.14 -16.21 -28.02
C ILE A 37 -42.08 -15.70 -26.92
N GLN A 38 -43.28 -16.19 -26.90
CA GLN A 38 -44.38 -15.97 -25.96
C GLN A 38 -44.04 -15.27 -24.64
N ASN A 39 -44.08 -13.92 -24.60
CA ASN A 39 -43.87 -13.10 -23.39
C ASN A 39 -42.53 -13.34 -22.62
N THR A 40 -41.60 -14.07 -23.19
CA THR A 40 -40.33 -14.42 -22.50
C THR A 40 -39.55 -13.17 -22.07
N LEU A 41 -39.48 -12.15 -22.96
CA LEU A 41 -38.75 -10.92 -22.63
C LEU A 41 -39.42 -10.16 -21.48
N ASN A 42 -40.74 -10.06 -21.47
CA ASN A 42 -41.48 -9.41 -20.37
C ASN A 42 -41.31 -10.20 -19.07
N GLY A 43 -41.36 -11.53 -19.12
CA GLY A 43 -41.08 -12.40 -17.94
C GLY A 43 -39.68 -12.20 -17.39
N VAL A 44 -38.66 -12.22 -18.25
CA VAL A 44 -37.27 -11.98 -17.84
C VAL A 44 -37.08 -10.58 -17.25
N MET A 45 -37.62 -9.53 -17.87
CA MET A 45 -37.54 -8.16 -17.37
C MET A 45 -38.19 -8.01 -16.00
N VAL A 46 -39.37 -8.58 -15.79
CA VAL A 46 -40.08 -8.51 -14.51
C VAL A 46 -39.35 -9.28 -13.42
N GLU A 47 -38.88 -10.49 -13.72
CA GLU A 47 -38.11 -11.28 -12.72
C GLU A 47 -36.77 -10.64 -12.43
N THR A 48 -36.07 -10.10 -13.42
CA THR A 48 -34.83 -9.32 -13.22
C THR A 48 -35.09 -8.09 -12.34
N ALA A 49 -36.15 -7.33 -12.63
CA ALA A 49 -36.52 -6.16 -11.83
C ALA A 49 -36.82 -6.54 -10.36
N LYS A 50 -37.57 -7.62 -10.14
CA LYS A 50 -37.88 -8.12 -8.79
C LYS A 50 -36.58 -8.52 -8.03
N THR A 51 -35.75 -9.33 -8.66
CA THR A 51 -34.49 -9.81 -8.04
C THR A 51 -33.55 -8.65 -7.76
N THR A 52 -33.37 -7.73 -8.71
CA THR A 52 -32.53 -6.54 -8.51
C THR A 52 -33.07 -5.65 -7.39
N SER A 53 -34.38 -5.39 -7.37
CA SER A 53 -35.01 -4.60 -6.30
C SER A 53 -34.86 -5.27 -4.94
N LEU A 54 -34.99 -6.59 -4.86
CA LEU A 54 -34.79 -7.36 -3.63
C LEU A 54 -33.36 -7.16 -3.10
N VAL A 55 -32.34 -7.33 -3.96
CA VAL A 55 -30.93 -7.14 -3.58
C VAL A 55 -30.68 -5.72 -3.08
N PHE A 56 -31.19 -4.68 -3.78
CA PHE A 56 -31.02 -3.31 -3.33
C PHE A 56 -31.69 -3.02 -1.98
N VAL A 57 -32.87 -3.57 -1.73
CA VAL A 57 -33.56 -3.41 -0.43
C VAL A 57 -32.78 -4.10 0.69
N ILE A 58 -32.24 -5.30 0.43
CA ILE A 58 -31.36 -6.00 1.40
C ILE A 58 -30.11 -5.16 1.68
N LEU A 59 -29.41 -4.66 0.67
CA LEU A 59 -28.23 -3.82 0.83
C LEU A 59 -28.51 -2.56 1.65
N LEU A 60 -29.64 -1.89 1.38
CA LEU A 60 -30.04 -0.70 2.13
C LEU A 60 -30.35 -1.04 3.59
N GLY A 61 -31.11 -2.09 3.83
CA GLY A 61 -31.44 -2.57 5.17
C GLY A 61 -30.19 -2.98 5.97
N ALA A 62 -29.25 -3.68 5.33
CA ALA A 62 -27.97 -4.09 5.91
C ALA A 62 -27.10 -2.88 6.27
N ALA A 63 -27.03 -1.87 5.39
CA ALA A 63 -26.29 -0.64 5.68
C ALA A 63 -26.87 0.11 6.89
N MET A 64 -28.20 0.21 6.98
CA MET A 64 -28.87 0.83 8.13
C MET A 64 -28.65 0.02 9.43
N LEU A 65 -28.74 -1.30 9.36
CA LEU A 65 -28.51 -2.17 10.51
C LEU A 65 -27.06 -2.06 11.02
N THR A 66 -26.07 -2.08 10.10
CA THR A 66 -24.66 -1.92 10.44
C THR A 66 -24.38 -0.57 11.07
N ALA A 67 -24.96 0.52 10.53
CA ALA A 67 -24.83 1.85 11.10
C ALA A 67 -25.44 1.94 12.50
N ALA A 68 -26.62 1.40 12.70
CA ALA A 68 -27.27 1.33 14.02
C ALA A 68 -26.47 0.48 15.01
N PHE A 69 -25.98 -0.69 14.58
CA PHE A 69 -25.15 -1.57 15.40
C PHE A 69 -23.88 -0.87 15.91
N ARG A 70 -23.19 -0.13 15.02
CA ARG A 70 -22.02 0.68 15.38
C ARG A 70 -22.38 1.82 16.34
N ALA A 71 -23.47 2.53 16.07
CA ALA A 71 -23.92 3.64 16.91
C ALA A 71 -24.28 3.20 18.35
N PHE A 72 -24.72 1.97 18.53
CA PHE A 72 -25.00 1.38 19.86
C PHE A 72 -23.79 0.69 20.51
N GLY A 73 -22.57 0.83 19.95
CA GLY A 73 -21.36 0.22 20.52
C GLY A 73 -21.24 -1.28 20.27
N GLY A 74 -22.04 -1.85 19.36
CA GLY A 74 -22.02 -3.29 19.07
C GLY A 74 -20.69 -3.77 18.51
N GLU A 75 -19.96 -2.92 17.76
CA GLU A 75 -18.62 -3.23 17.27
C GLU A 75 -17.62 -3.42 18.43
N GLU A 76 -17.71 -2.59 19.47
CA GLU A 76 -16.87 -2.72 20.68
C GLU A 76 -17.16 -4.00 21.44
N LEU A 77 -18.45 -4.35 21.60
CA LEU A 77 -18.83 -5.60 22.25
C LEU A 77 -18.28 -6.83 21.52
N VAL A 78 -18.37 -6.88 20.19
CA VAL A 78 -17.80 -7.97 19.39
C VAL A 78 -16.28 -7.98 19.47
N ARG A 79 -15.65 -6.82 19.40
CA ARG A 79 -14.19 -6.67 19.54
C ARG A 79 -13.73 -7.19 20.90
N ASP A 80 -14.36 -6.74 21.98
CA ASP A 80 -14.04 -7.15 23.35
C ASP A 80 -14.22 -8.65 23.56
N PHE A 81 -15.30 -9.20 23.04
CA PHE A 81 -15.52 -10.65 23.08
C PHE A 81 -14.40 -11.40 22.35
N LEU A 82 -14.10 -11.03 21.10
CA LEU A 82 -13.07 -11.71 20.30
C LEU A 82 -11.66 -11.54 20.88
N THR A 83 -11.30 -10.33 21.30
CA THR A 83 -9.97 -10.08 21.87
C THR A 83 -9.82 -10.61 23.30
N GLY A 84 -10.90 -10.90 23.99
CA GLY A 84 -10.91 -11.59 25.30
C GLY A 84 -10.69 -13.09 25.22
N LEU A 85 -10.74 -13.69 24.02
CA LEU A 85 -10.56 -15.13 23.86
C LEU A 85 -9.09 -15.52 24.09
N PRO A 86 -8.83 -16.59 24.88
CA PRO A 86 -7.48 -17.11 25.04
C PRO A 86 -7.01 -17.80 23.74
N GLY A 87 -5.70 -17.72 23.43
CA GLY A 87 -5.11 -18.42 22.29
C GLY A 87 -4.83 -17.54 21.05
N GLY A 88 -4.99 -16.20 21.18
CA GLY A 88 -4.58 -15.23 20.16
C GLY A 88 -5.41 -15.30 18.86
N PHE A 89 -4.83 -14.78 17.77
CA PHE A 89 -5.48 -14.64 16.47
C PHE A 89 -6.16 -15.92 15.96
N TRP A 90 -5.50 -17.06 16.03
CA TRP A 90 -6.05 -18.29 15.46
C TRP A 90 -7.32 -18.75 16.14
N THR A 91 -7.43 -18.54 17.47
CA THR A 91 -8.68 -18.84 18.20
C THR A 91 -9.81 -17.91 17.78
N GLN A 92 -9.53 -16.62 17.66
CA GLN A 92 -10.49 -15.62 17.17
C GLN A 92 -10.96 -15.97 15.76
N PHE A 93 -10.03 -16.28 14.86
CA PHE A 93 -10.30 -16.67 13.49
C PHE A 93 -11.19 -17.91 13.40
N ILE A 94 -10.85 -18.98 14.12
CA ILE A 94 -11.64 -20.22 14.12
C ILE A 94 -13.05 -19.98 14.64
N ILE A 95 -13.22 -19.21 15.72
CA ILE A 95 -14.53 -18.89 16.28
C ILE A 95 -15.35 -18.07 15.29
N VAL A 96 -14.76 -17.04 14.68
CA VAL A 96 -15.44 -16.24 13.64
C VAL A 96 -15.86 -17.12 12.47
N MET A 97 -14.98 -17.99 11.98
CA MET A 97 -15.29 -18.91 10.89
C MET A 97 -16.40 -19.89 11.26
N LEU A 98 -16.43 -20.38 12.50
CA LEU A 98 -17.50 -21.24 13.01
C LEU A 98 -18.85 -20.50 13.08
N VAL A 99 -18.85 -19.26 13.57
CA VAL A 99 -20.06 -18.43 13.63
C VAL A 99 -20.59 -18.15 12.22
N ILE A 100 -19.73 -17.76 11.28
CA ILE A 100 -20.10 -17.55 9.87
C ILE A 100 -20.66 -18.85 9.26
N PHE A 101 -20.04 -19.99 9.55
CA PHE A 101 -20.51 -21.28 9.08
C PHE A 101 -21.93 -21.60 9.58
N ILE A 102 -22.21 -21.36 10.86
CA ILE A 102 -23.53 -21.56 11.45
C ILE A 102 -24.55 -20.58 10.86
N LEU A 103 -24.18 -19.30 10.74
CA LEU A 103 -25.06 -18.29 10.13
C LEU A 103 -25.41 -18.63 8.68
N GLY A 104 -24.49 -19.20 7.92
CA GLY A 104 -24.70 -19.60 6.52
C GLY A 104 -25.73 -20.72 6.31
N PHE A 105 -26.24 -21.35 7.37
CA PHE A 105 -27.40 -22.23 7.27
C PHE A 105 -28.72 -21.48 7.15
N PHE A 106 -28.78 -20.25 7.65
CA PHE A 106 -29.99 -19.46 7.80
C PHE A 106 -30.00 -18.18 6.97
N LEU A 107 -28.82 -17.60 6.76
CA LEU A 107 -28.62 -16.35 6.02
C LEU A 107 -28.06 -16.63 4.62
N ASP A 108 -28.47 -15.80 3.68
CA ASP A 108 -27.85 -15.79 2.34
C ASP A 108 -26.41 -15.25 2.40
N PHE A 109 -25.59 -15.63 1.42
CA PHE A 109 -24.20 -15.20 1.33
C PHE A 109 -24.07 -13.67 1.20
N ILE A 110 -25.03 -13.00 0.55
CA ILE A 110 -25.06 -11.54 0.43
C ILE A 110 -25.22 -10.89 1.81
N GLU A 111 -26.13 -11.41 2.63
CA GLU A 111 -26.37 -10.89 3.97
C GLU A 111 -25.13 -11.04 4.86
N ILE A 112 -24.48 -12.21 4.82
CA ILE A 112 -23.23 -12.43 5.57
C ILE A 112 -22.14 -11.47 5.07
N ALA A 113 -21.95 -11.33 3.75
CA ALA A 113 -20.91 -10.50 3.18
C ALA A 113 -21.11 -8.99 3.48
N VAL A 114 -22.36 -8.53 3.58
CA VAL A 114 -22.66 -7.10 3.77
C VAL A 114 -22.80 -6.72 5.25
N VAL A 115 -23.26 -7.65 6.10
CA VAL A 115 -23.50 -7.36 7.53
C VAL A 115 -22.36 -7.90 8.40
N VAL A 116 -22.05 -9.19 8.29
CA VAL A 116 -21.13 -9.86 9.22
C VAL A 116 -19.67 -9.52 8.91
N VAL A 117 -19.28 -9.60 7.64
CA VAL A 117 -17.88 -9.37 7.23
C VAL A 117 -17.38 -7.97 7.58
N PRO A 118 -18.11 -6.85 7.37
CA PRO A 118 -17.65 -5.52 7.76
C PRO A 118 -17.47 -5.32 9.27
N ILE A 119 -18.07 -6.18 10.09
CA ILE A 119 -17.90 -6.14 11.55
C ILE A 119 -16.64 -6.93 11.96
N VAL A 120 -16.47 -8.15 11.45
CA VAL A 120 -15.43 -9.07 11.93
C VAL A 120 -14.09 -8.89 11.20
N ALA A 121 -14.10 -8.53 9.90
CA ALA A 121 -12.87 -8.42 9.12
C ALA A 121 -11.91 -7.32 9.63
N PRO A 122 -12.35 -6.10 10.00
CA PRO A 122 -11.46 -5.10 10.56
C PRO A 122 -10.80 -5.58 11.86
N ILE A 123 -11.53 -6.32 12.71
CA ILE A 123 -11.02 -6.84 13.98
C ILE A 123 -9.91 -7.85 13.73
N LEU A 124 -10.13 -8.81 12.82
CA LEU A 124 -9.14 -9.84 12.48
C LEU A 124 -7.92 -9.24 11.74
N LEU A 125 -8.14 -8.27 10.85
CA LEU A 125 -7.07 -7.63 10.09
C LEU A 125 -6.24 -6.64 10.93
N SER A 126 -6.76 -6.15 12.05
CA SER A 126 -6.04 -5.23 12.94
C SER A 126 -5.13 -5.95 13.93
N ASP A 127 -5.19 -7.30 14.05
CA ASP A 127 -4.31 -8.04 14.94
C ASP A 127 -2.89 -8.11 14.35
N PRO A 128 -1.88 -7.50 15.00
CA PRO A 128 -0.49 -7.51 14.51
C PRO A 128 0.10 -8.92 14.41
N GLY A 129 -0.37 -9.85 15.26
CA GLY A 129 0.10 -11.25 15.25
C GLY A 129 -0.47 -12.10 14.11
N ALA A 130 -1.42 -11.56 13.34
CA ALA A 130 -2.15 -12.33 12.34
C ALA A 130 -1.34 -12.64 11.08
N ASN A 131 -0.50 -11.70 10.63
CA ASN A 131 0.23 -11.74 9.36
C ASN A 131 -0.63 -12.25 8.17
N ILE A 132 -1.88 -11.77 8.05
CA ILE A 132 -2.83 -12.16 7.01
C ILE A 132 -3.17 -10.97 6.11
N THR A 133 -3.47 -11.24 4.85
CA THR A 133 -3.97 -10.23 3.91
C THR A 133 -5.50 -10.20 3.87
N ALA A 134 -6.07 -9.05 3.46
CA ALA A 134 -7.51 -8.94 3.24
C ALA A 134 -7.99 -9.89 2.11
N VAL A 135 -7.15 -10.15 1.10
CA VAL A 135 -7.44 -11.09 0.01
C VAL A 135 -7.59 -12.50 0.55
N TRP A 136 -6.62 -12.96 1.35
CA TRP A 136 -6.66 -14.29 1.96
C TRP A 136 -7.89 -14.45 2.86
N LEU A 137 -8.16 -13.46 3.74
CA LEU A 137 -9.32 -13.50 4.62
C LEU A 137 -10.63 -13.55 3.82
N GLY A 138 -10.76 -12.76 2.76
CA GLY A 138 -11.93 -12.75 1.90
C GLY A 138 -12.17 -14.10 1.21
N VAL A 139 -11.11 -14.75 0.71
CA VAL A 139 -11.21 -16.09 0.11
C VAL A 139 -11.58 -17.15 1.15
N MET A 140 -10.97 -17.10 2.35
CA MET A 140 -11.30 -18.02 3.44
C MET A 140 -12.77 -17.91 3.86
N ILE A 141 -13.28 -16.68 4.03
CA ILE A 141 -14.68 -16.42 4.34
C ILE A 141 -15.59 -16.92 3.20
N GLY A 142 -15.23 -16.63 1.94
CA GLY A 142 -16.00 -17.06 0.77
C GLY A 142 -16.12 -18.58 0.66
N LEU A 143 -15.02 -19.32 0.83
CA LEU A 143 -15.02 -20.79 0.88
C LEU A 143 -15.87 -21.34 2.03
N ASN A 144 -15.80 -20.68 3.19
CA ASN A 144 -16.58 -21.07 4.36
C ASN A 144 -18.09 -20.88 4.14
N ILE A 145 -18.51 -19.73 3.63
CA ILE A 145 -19.91 -19.45 3.30
C ILE A 145 -20.41 -20.45 2.26
N GLN A 146 -19.63 -20.73 1.22
CA GLN A 146 -19.99 -21.69 0.19
C GLN A 146 -20.17 -23.10 0.76
N THR A 147 -19.37 -23.50 1.76
CA THR A 147 -19.48 -24.78 2.44
C THR A 147 -20.76 -24.86 3.26
N SER A 148 -21.09 -23.83 4.05
CA SER A 148 -22.31 -23.80 4.85
C SER A 148 -23.58 -23.80 3.98
N PHE A 149 -23.54 -23.11 2.85
CA PHE A 149 -24.62 -23.02 1.88
C PHE A 149 -25.00 -24.37 1.24
N LEU A 150 -24.05 -25.32 1.19
CA LEU A 150 -24.25 -26.68 0.69
C LEU A 150 -24.55 -27.71 1.79
N THR A 151 -24.35 -27.38 3.07
CA THR A 151 -24.40 -28.37 4.14
C THR A 151 -25.84 -28.71 4.57
N PRO A 152 -26.24 -30.01 4.53
CA PRO A 152 -27.53 -30.44 5.06
C PRO A 152 -27.66 -30.20 6.60
N PRO A 153 -28.86 -30.03 7.14
CA PRO A 153 -30.18 -30.14 6.49
C PRO A 153 -30.72 -28.83 5.90
N PHE A 154 -30.10 -27.67 6.24
CA PHE A 154 -30.64 -26.34 5.94
C PHE A 154 -30.00 -25.66 4.73
N GLY A 155 -28.95 -26.27 4.15
CA GLY A 155 -28.23 -25.64 3.04
C GLY A 155 -29.14 -25.08 1.97
N PHE A 156 -29.10 -23.74 1.78
CA PHE A 156 -29.99 -22.99 0.93
C PHE A 156 -29.99 -23.48 -0.52
N ALA A 157 -28.83 -23.87 -1.05
CA ALA A 157 -28.70 -24.46 -2.38
C ALA A 157 -29.43 -25.80 -2.51
N LEU A 158 -29.44 -26.61 -1.45
CA LEU A 158 -30.15 -27.89 -1.45
C LEU A 158 -31.65 -27.71 -1.44
N PHE A 159 -32.13 -26.67 -0.80
CA PHE A 159 -33.55 -26.33 -0.80
C PHE A 159 -34.03 -25.96 -2.22
N TYR A 160 -33.26 -25.13 -2.92
CA TYR A 160 -33.54 -24.79 -4.32
C TYR A 160 -33.44 -26.02 -5.24
N LEU A 161 -32.39 -26.81 -5.10
CA LEU A 161 -32.21 -28.03 -5.88
C LEU A 161 -33.40 -29.00 -5.71
N ARG A 162 -33.91 -29.12 -4.49
CA ARG A 162 -35.08 -29.95 -4.20
C ARG A 162 -36.34 -29.43 -4.89
N GLY A 163 -36.50 -28.10 -5.00
CA GLY A 163 -37.65 -27.47 -5.66
C GLY A 163 -37.70 -27.68 -7.16
N VAL A 164 -36.55 -27.80 -7.83
CA VAL A 164 -36.45 -27.93 -9.29
C VAL A 164 -36.11 -29.35 -9.77
N ALA A 165 -35.68 -30.23 -8.87
CA ALA A 165 -35.30 -31.59 -9.23
C ALA A 165 -36.52 -32.44 -9.60
N PRO A 166 -36.41 -33.33 -10.62
CA PRO A 166 -37.48 -34.27 -10.95
C PRO A 166 -37.86 -35.14 -9.77
N ALA A 167 -39.16 -35.50 -9.68
CA ALA A 167 -39.68 -36.30 -8.56
C ALA A 167 -39.02 -37.68 -8.35
N VAL A 168 -38.30 -38.17 -9.36
CA VAL A 168 -37.51 -39.41 -9.31
C VAL A 168 -36.27 -39.28 -8.41
N VAL A 169 -35.75 -38.06 -8.20
CA VAL A 169 -34.56 -37.80 -7.40
C VAL A 169 -34.95 -37.62 -5.94
N LYS A 170 -34.52 -38.59 -5.11
CA LYS A 170 -34.80 -38.54 -3.65
C LYS A 170 -33.86 -37.59 -2.94
N THR A 171 -34.36 -36.87 -1.91
CA THR A 171 -33.56 -35.94 -1.09
C THR A 171 -32.28 -36.56 -0.53
N VAL A 172 -32.36 -37.84 -0.12
CA VAL A 172 -31.18 -38.58 0.39
C VAL A 172 -30.09 -38.76 -0.67
N GLN A 173 -30.45 -38.86 -1.95
CA GLN A 173 -29.48 -38.97 -3.05
C GLN A 173 -28.75 -37.62 -3.24
N MET A 174 -29.47 -36.49 -3.13
CA MET A 174 -28.89 -35.15 -3.14
C MET A 174 -27.89 -34.98 -1.99
N TYR A 175 -28.29 -35.35 -0.78
CA TYR A 175 -27.41 -35.26 0.41
C TYR A 175 -26.15 -36.11 0.26
N LYS A 176 -26.24 -37.33 -0.28
CA LYS A 176 -25.09 -38.18 -0.55
C LYS A 176 -24.16 -37.56 -1.62
N GLY A 177 -24.73 -36.93 -2.65
CA GLY A 177 -23.94 -36.24 -3.67
C GLY A 177 -23.17 -35.06 -3.12
N VAL A 178 -23.80 -34.28 -2.24
CA VAL A 178 -23.19 -33.06 -1.69
C VAL A 178 -22.04 -33.34 -0.72
N VAL A 179 -22.01 -34.49 -0.03
CA VAL A 179 -20.91 -34.84 0.89
C VAL A 179 -19.55 -34.78 0.21
N ALA A 180 -19.45 -35.22 -1.05
CA ALA A 180 -18.19 -35.17 -1.79
C ALA A 180 -17.75 -33.70 -2.07
N PHE A 181 -18.70 -32.81 -2.39
CA PHE A 181 -18.42 -31.39 -2.61
C PHE A 181 -18.01 -30.68 -1.32
N ILE A 182 -18.68 -30.97 -0.19
CA ILE A 182 -18.30 -30.45 1.13
C ILE A 182 -16.88 -30.89 1.47
N GLY A 183 -16.55 -32.18 1.24
CA GLY A 183 -15.20 -32.70 1.47
C GLY A 183 -14.14 -31.96 0.65
N LEU A 184 -14.41 -31.69 -0.64
CA LEU A 184 -13.51 -30.92 -1.49
C LEU A 184 -13.37 -29.47 -1.02
N GLN A 185 -14.46 -28.82 -0.61
CA GLN A 185 -14.41 -27.44 -0.11
C GLN A 185 -13.64 -27.30 1.20
N LEU A 186 -13.86 -28.22 2.15
CA LEU A 186 -13.08 -28.27 3.40
C LEU A 186 -11.60 -28.52 3.11
N THR A 187 -11.29 -29.40 2.14
CA THR A 187 -9.91 -29.64 1.72
C THR A 187 -9.31 -28.36 1.10
N ALA A 188 -10.05 -27.67 0.24
CA ALA A 188 -9.60 -26.39 -0.34
C ALA A 188 -9.38 -25.32 0.74
N LEU A 189 -10.28 -25.24 1.74
CA LEU A 189 -10.15 -24.32 2.87
C LEU A 189 -8.87 -24.59 3.67
N VAL A 190 -8.56 -25.86 3.94
CA VAL A 190 -7.30 -26.24 4.63
C VAL A 190 -6.09 -25.89 3.76
N ILE A 191 -6.11 -26.20 2.46
CA ILE A 191 -5.00 -25.91 1.53
C ILE A 191 -4.75 -24.39 1.48
N VAL A 192 -5.78 -23.57 1.27
CA VAL A 192 -5.66 -22.11 1.23
C VAL A 192 -5.23 -21.55 2.59
N GLY A 193 -5.69 -22.15 3.68
CA GLY A 193 -5.28 -21.78 5.03
C GLY A 193 -3.79 -22.00 5.28
N LEU A 194 -3.23 -23.10 4.77
CA LEU A 194 -1.81 -23.45 4.92
C LEU A 194 -0.90 -22.78 3.89
N TYR A 195 -1.42 -22.45 2.71
CA TYR A 195 -0.67 -21.89 1.58
C TYR A 195 -1.28 -20.57 1.08
N PRO A 196 -1.15 -19.46 1.83
CA PRO A 196 -1.73 -18.16 1.47
C PRO A 196 -1.24 -17.62 0.12
N GLN A 197 -0.05 -18.02 -0.33
CA GLN A 197 0.47 -17.64 -1.64
C GLN A 197 -0.44 -18.05 -2.82
N LEU A 198 -1.23 -19.11 -2.67
CA LEU A 198 -2.13 -19.56 -3.74
C LEU A 198 -3.17 -18.50 -4.12
N VAL A 199 -3.55 -17.65 -3.16
CA VAL A 199 -4.57 -16.61 -3.37
C VAL A 199 -3.97 -15.21 -3.42
N ASN A 200 -2.82 -14.97 -2.78
CA ASN A 200 -2.20 -13.65 -2.71
C ASN A 200 -1.28 -13.36 -3.90
N TYR A 201 -0.58 -14.38 -4.45
CA TYR A 201 0.47 -14.17 -5.46
C TYR A 201 -0.06 -13.51 -6.73
N LEU A 202 -1.17 -14.01 -7.28
CA LEU A 202 -1.70 -13.47 -8.54
C LEU A 202 -2.16 -12.01 -8.43
N PRO A 203 -2.94 -11.59 -7.42
CA PRO A 203 -3.28 -10.18 -7.20
C PRO A 203 -2.04 -9.30 -7.01
N ASN A 204 -1.07 -9.71 -6.18
CA ASN A 204 0.15 -8.94 -5.94
C ASN A 204 0.98 -8.81 -7.22
N ARG A 205 1.19 -9.89 -7.95
CA ARG A 205 1.86 -9.89 -9.25
C ARG A 205 1.16 -8.96 -10.25
N THR A 206 -0.16 -9.04 -10.36
CA THR A 206 -0.91 -8.22 -11.30
C THR A 206 -0.81 -6.74 -10.93
N SER A 207 -0.88 -6.42 -9.64
CA SER A 207 -0.73 -5.06 -9.13
C SER A 207 0.65 -4.49 -9.42
N LEU A 208 1.73 -5.23 -9.09
CA LEU A 208 3.12 -4.76 -9.24
C LEU A 208 3.58 -4.67 -10.71
N LEU A 209 2.97 -5.44 -11.62
CA LEU A 209 3.24 -5.37 -13.06
C LEU A 209 2.33 -4.37 -13.80
N SER A 210 1.36 -3.76 -13.13
CA SER A 210 0.42 -2.82 -13.76
C SER A 210 1.03 -1.44 -14.00
N GLU A 211 0.42 -0.66 -14.87
CA GLU A 211 0.79 0.76 -15.07
C GLU A 211 0.57 1.62 -13.81
N THR A 212 -0.30 1.17 -12.92
CA THR A 212 -0.63 1.82 -11.65
C THR A 212 0.07 1.15 -10.46
N ALA A 213 1.18 0.45 -10.72
CA ALA A 213 1.96 -0.19 -9.67
C ALA A 213 2.37 0.84 -8.60
N PRO A 214 2.30 0.48 -7.31
CA PRO A 214 2.82 1.35 -6.27
C PRO A 214 4.33 1.53 -6.45
N PRO A 215 4.87 2.75 -6.21
CA PRO A 215 6.29 2.99 -6.32
C PRO A 215 7.09 2.16 -5.30
N PRO A 216 8.37 1.88 -5.54
CA PRO A 216 9.22 1.13 -4.61
C PRO A 216 9.30 1.70 -3.19
N ARG A 217 9.05 3.01 -3.02
CA ARG A 217 8.98 3.69 -1.71
C ARG A 217 7.71 3.39 -0.91
N ASN A 218 6.76 2.63 -1.46
CA ASN A 218 5.52 2.30 -0.75
C ASN A 218 5.82 1.56 0.56
N PRO A 219 5.33 2.05 1.72
CA PRO A 219 5.58 1.43 3.02
C PRO A 219 5.20 -0.06 3.08
N GLY A 220 4.12 -0.45 2.40
CA GLY A 220 3.66 -1.85 2.36
C GLY A 220 4.58 -2.82 1.63
N LEU A 221 5.59 -2.34 0.93
CA LEU A 221 6.55 -3.17 0.19
C LEU A 221 7.93 -3.21 0.84
N GLN A 222 8.18 -2.40 1.89
CA GLN A 222 9.52 -2.20 2.44
C GLN A 222 10.14 -3.47 3.00
N TYR A 223 9.34 -4.35 3.61
CA TYR A 223 9.85 -5.62 4.09
C TYR A 223 10.37 -6.48 2.94
N CYS A 224 9.55 -6.72 1.92
CA CYS A 224 9.92 -7.57 0.79
C CYS A 224 10.97 -6.92 -0.12
N LEU A 225 11.03 -5.59 -0.15
CA LEU A 225 12.11 -4.88 -0.81
C LEU A 225 13.44 -5.10 -0.08
N MET A 226 13.44 -5.05 1.26
CA MET A 226 14.63 -5.31 2.06
C MET A 226 15.10 -6.76 1.94
N ASP A 227 14.16 -7.71 1.88
CA ASP A 227 14.43 -9.13 1.63
C ASP A 227 15.12 -9.33 0.28
N TYR A 228 14.57 -8.74 -0.78
CA TYR A 228 15.18 -8.73 -2.11
C TYR A 228 16.61 -8.14 -2.10
N VAL A 229 16.80 -6.98 -1.46
CA VAL A 229 18.12 -6.34 -1.36
C VAL A 229 19.13 -7.23 -0.62
N ASN A 230 18.70 -7.88 0.47
CA ASN A 230 19.55 -8.83 1.19
C ASN A 230 19.94 -10.03 0.32
N ASP A 231 19.01 -10.58 -0.45
CA ASP A 231 19.28 -11.68 -1.37
C ASP A 231 20.27 -11.26 -2.47
N GLN A 232 20.14 -10.03 -3.00
CA GLN A 232 21.12 -9.48 -3.95
C GLN A 232 22.51 -9.34 -3.33
N LEU A 233 22.61 -8.91 -2.06
CA LEU A 233 23.88 -8.80 -1.37
C LEU A 233 24.52 -10.15 -0.99
N GLN A 234 23.70 -11.17 -0.75
CA GLN A 234 24.21 -12.52 -0.44
C GLN A 234 24.56 -13.33 -1.71
N ALA A 235 23.97 -12.99 -2.85
CA ALA A 235 24.33 -13.54 -4.15
C ALA A 235 25.73 -13.02 -4.58
N GLU A 236 26.25 -13.55 -5.69
CA GLU A 236 27.53 -13.08 -6.27
C GLU A 236 27.58 -11.56 -6.53
N ASN A 237 26.41 -10.93 -6.63
CA ASN A 237 26.24 -9.49 -6.85
C ASN A 237 26.67 -8.63 -5.65
N GLY A 238 26.67 -9.12 -4.41
CA GLY A 238 27.07 -8.34 -3.23
C GLY A 238 28.53 -7.90 -3.29
N GLY A 239 29.43 -8.75 -3.80
CA GLY A 239 30.82 -8.39 -4.07
C GLY A 239 30.93 -7.27 -5.11
N SER A 240 30.10 -7.32 -6.15
CA SER A 240 30.13 -6.32 -7.24
C SER A 240 29.67 -4.92 -6.79
N THR A 241 28.69 -4.83 -5.87
CA THR A 241 28.22 -3.54 -5.32
C THR A 241 29.31 -2.87 -4.48
N LEU A 242 29.95 -3.62 -3.56
CA LEU A 242 31.06 -3.09 -2.76
C LEU A 242 32.29 -2.73 -3.63
N ASP A 243 32.59 -3.54 -4.64
CA ASP A 243 33.66 -3.26 -5.60
C ASP A 243 33.36 -2.00 -6.44
N ALA A 244 32.09 -1.75 -6.79
CA ALA A 244 31.69 -0.53 -7.48
C ALA A 244 31.90 0.70 -6.59
N ILE A 245 31.51 0.63 -5.32
CA ILE A 245 31.74 1.69 -4.33
C ILE A 245 33.25 1.93 -4.13
N ALA A 246 34.02 0.86 -3.97
CA ALA A 246 35.49 0.97 -3.80
C ALA A 246 36.18 1.61 -5.01
N ARG A 247 35.76 1.27 -6.25
CA ARG A 247 36.26 1.91 -7.47
C ARG A 247 35.87 3.37 -7.54
N ALA A 248 34.61 3.71 -7.24
CA ALA A 248 34.13 5.08 -7.28
C ALA A 248 34.92 6.01 -6.34
N ARG A 249 35.35 5.52 -5.19
CA ARG A 249 36.22 6.27 -4.25
C ARG A 249 37.61 6.59 -4.78
N THR A 250 38.04 5.94 -5.85
CA THR A 250 39.34 6.22 -6.48
C THR A 250 39.28 7.23 -7.61
N LEU A 251 38.07 7.71 -7.96
CA LEU A 251 37.87 8.69 -9.03
C LEU A 251 38.43 10.06 -8.65
N ASP A 252 39.07 10.72 -9.59
CA ASP A 252 39.50 12.11 -9.43
C ASP A 252 38.32 13.05 -9.74
N LEU A 253 37.69 13.54 -8.69
CA LEU A 253 36.52 14.43 -8.79
C LEU A 253 36.89 15.92 -8.90
N SER A 254 38.16 16.26 -9.08
CA SER A 254 38.65 17.66 -9.13
C SER A 254 38.06 18.48 -10.29
N ALA A 255 37.56 17.82 -11.32
CA ALA A 255 36.90 18.47 -12.47
C ALA A 255 35.47 18.92 -12.13
N LEU A 256 34.83 18.40 -11.08
CA LEU A 256 33.50 18.79 -10.63
C LEU A 256 33.55 20.06 -9.77
N PRO A 257 32.45 20.85 -9.71
CA PRO A 257 32.31 21.92 -8.72
C PRO A 257 32.55 21.38 -7.31
N ARG A 258 33.23 22.17 -6.45
CA ARG A 258 33.61 21.74 -5.12
C ARG A 258 32.45 21.24 -4.24
N SER A 259 31.27 21.80 -4.41
CA SER A 259 30.05 21.33 -3.71
C SER A 259 29.67 19.94 -4.20
N LEU A 260 29.52 19.78 -5.52
CA LEU A 260 29.09 18.53 -6.15
C LEU A 260 30.09 17.39 -5.92
N GLY A 261 31.42 17.68 -6.02
CA GLY A 261 32.47 16.71 -5.74
C GLY A 261 32.40 16.18 -4.29
N ARG A 262 32.22 17.08 -3.31
CA ARG A 262 32.07 16.69 -1.89
C ARG A 262 30.78 15.90 -1.63
N ASP A 263 29.69 16.31 -2.27
CA ASP A 263 28.40 15.61 -2.10
C ASP A 263 28.48 14.22 -2.72
N LEU A 264 29.21 14.05 -3.83
CA LEU A 264 29.45 12.76 -4.46
C LEU A 264 30.38 11.88 -3.64
N GLU A 265 31.49 12.42 -3.06
CA GLU A 265 32.34 11.69 -2.10
C GLU A 265 31.52 11.19 -0.90
N LYS A 266 30.69 12.05 -0.33
CA LYS A 266 29.79 11.68 0.77
C LYS A 266 28.79 10.62 0.34
N SER A 267 28.30 10.66 -0.90
CA SER A 267 27.36 9.65 -1.42
C SER A 267 27.99 8.26 -1.48
N PHE A 268 29.30 8.13 -1.73
CA PHE A 268 30.00 6.84 -1.69
C PHE A 268 30.04 6.26 -0.26
N ASP A 269 30.25 7.11 0.76
CA ASP A 269 30.21 6.69 2.17
C ASP A 269 28.79 6.31 2.60
N GLN A 270 27.79 7.05 2.10
CA GLN A 270 26.38 6.74 2.36
C GLN A 270 25.96 5.44 1.68
N ALA A 271 26.42 5.18 0.45
CA ALA A 271 26.16 3.91 -0.24
C ALA A 271 26.72 2.71 0.54
N GLU A 272 27.96 2.80 1.06
CA GLU A 272 28.53 1.75 1.90
C GLU A 272 27.78 1.59 3.22
N THR A 273 27.39 2.71 3.84
CA THR A 273 26.57 2.69 5.07
C THR A 273 25.21 2.03 4.82
N ALA A 274 24.57 2.29 3.68
CA ALA A 274 23.34 1.64 3.30
C ALA A 274 23.51 0.12 3.14
N VAL A 275 24.56 -0.33 2.46
CA VAL A 275 24.86 -1.76 2.29
C VAL A 275 25.06 -2.44 3.65
N ASN A 276 25.82 -1.83 4.55
CA ASN A 276 26.07 -2.37 5.89
C ASN A 276 24.79 -2.41 6.75
N ALA A 277 23.95 -1.37 6.64
CA ALA A 277 22.69 -1.29 7.38
C ALA A 277 21.71 -2.43 7.03
N VAL A 278 21.77 -3.01 5.82
CA VAL A 278 20.97 -4.19 5.48
C VAL A 278 21.26 -5.36 6.43
N GLY A 279 22.53 -5.67 6.65
CA GLY A 279 22.92 -6.72 7.61
C GLY A 279 22.46 -6.42 9.04
N GLU A 280 22.54 -5.16 9.45
CA GLU A 280 22.07 -4.71 10.78
C GLU A 280 20.55 -4.89 10.94
N VAL A 281 19.76 -4.64 9.89
CA VAL A 281 18.30 -4.85 9.91
C VAL A 281 17.98 -6.32 10.19
N PHE A 282 18.60 -7.25 9.46
CA PHE A 282 18.30 -8.68 9.63
C PHE A 282 18.79 -9.22 10.97
N GLU A 283 19.92 -8.75 11.48
CA GLU A 283 20.40 -9.13 12.81
C GLU A 283 19.49 -8.57 13.91
N ALA A 284 19.10 -7.29 13.84
CA ALA A 284 18.16 -6.69 14.79
C ALA A 284 16.80 -7.42 14.76
N LYS A 285 16.32 -7.75 13.56
CA LYS A 285 15.07 -8.51 13.39
C LYS A 285 15.15 -9.90 14.00
N ARG A 286 16.26 -10.60 13.80
CA ARG A 286 16.48 -11.93 14.41
C ARG A 286 16.40 -11.85 15.93
N ILE A 287 17.07 -10.86 16.55
CA ILE A 287 17.07 -10.65 18.00
C ILE A 287 15.66 -10.31 18.50
N GLU A 288 14.95 -9.44 17.79
CA GLU A 288 13.56 -9.10 18.11
C GLU A 288 12.63 -10.32 18.06
N ASP A 289 12.72 -11.13 17.00
CA ASP A 289 11.88 -12.32 16.84
C ASP A 289 12.15 -13.38 17.92
N GLU A 290 13.40 -13.57 18.32
CA GLU A 290 13.79 -14.44 19.43
C GLU A 290 13.17 -13.95 20.76
N ALA A 291 13.28 -12.65 21.04
CA ALA A 291 12.71 -12.04 22.23
C ALA A 291 11.17 -12.04 22.22
N ALA A 292 10.57 -11.89 21.04
CA ALA A 292 9.12 -11.86 20.88
C ALA A 292 8.43 -13.15 21.34
N VAL A 293 9.09 -14.30 21.28
CA VAL A 293 8.55 -15.59 21.72
C VAL A 293 8.16 -15.54 23.22
N ALA A 294 9.01 -14.97 24.05
CA ALA A 294 8.75 -14.81 25.47
C ALA A 294 7.85 -13.60 25.79
N TYR A 295 8.01 -12.52 25.04
CA TYR A 295 7.31 -11.26 25.26
C TYR A 295 5.81 -11.33 24.93
N ARG A 296 5.43 -11.93 23.78
CA ARG A 296 4.04 -11.93 23.28
C ARG A 296 3.00 -12.51 24.27
N PRO A 297 3.23 -13.65 24.95
CA PRO A 297 2.27 -14.17 25.94
C PRO A 297 2.08 -13.21 27.12
N ILE A 298 3.17 -12.66 27.66
CA ILE A 298 3.12 -11.73 28.80
C ILE A 298 2.33 -10.48 28.41
N ARG A 299 2.63 -9.92 27.26
CA ARG A 299 1.91 -8.75 26.73
C ARG A 299 0.42 -9.02 26.53
N ALA A 300 0.05 -10.21 26.02
CA ALA A 300 -1.35 -10.57 25.82
C ALA A 300 -2.12 -10.60 27.14
N ASP A 301 -1.53 -11.18 28.19
CA ASP A 301 -2.13 -11.22 29.53
C ASP A 301 -2.24 -9.82 30.13
N VAL A 302 -1.17 -9.02 30.08
CA VAL A 302 -1.19 -7.65 30.61
C VAL A 302 -2.25 -6.80 29.87
N ARG A 303 -2.34 -6.88 28.54
CA ARG A 303 -3.37 -6.16 27.78
C ARG A 303 -4.79 -6.60 28.14
N ARG A 304 -4.98 -7.87 28.49
CA ARG A 304 -6.28 -8.34 29.01
C ARG A 304 -6.59 -7.70 30.34
N PHE A 305 -5.66 -7.72 31.30
CA PHE A 305 -5.85 -7.10 32.62
C PHE A 305 -6.10 -5.60 32.50
N GLU A 306 -5.32 -4.88 31.70
CA GLU A 306 -5.49 -3.45 31.48
C GLU A 306 -6.85 -3.09 30.87
N ARG A 307 -7.39 -3.92 29.95
CA ARG A 307 -8.75 -3.72 29.42
C ARG A 307 -9.82 -3.91 30.48
N ASP A 308 -9.70 -4.97 31.28
CA ASP A 308 -10.68 -5.26 32.32
C ASP A 308 -10.62 -4.21 33.43
N ILE A 309 -9.42 -3.73 33.78
CA ILE A 309 -9.22 -2.60 34.69
C ILE A 309 -9.92 -1.35 34.14
N ARG A 310 -9.74 -0.97 32.89
CA ARG A 310 -10.43 0.18 32.30
C ARG A 310 -11.95 0.08 32.38
N LYS A 311 -12.51 -1.10 32.08
CA LYS A 311 -13.96 -1.33 32.22
C LYS A 311 -14.46 -1.17 33.66
N LEU A 312 -13.64 -1.57 34.62
CA LEU A 312 -13.96 -1.38 36.04
C LEU A 312 -13.82 0.11 36.43
N ASP A 313 -12.79 0.80 35.96
CA ASP A 313 -12.60 2.23 36.18
C ASP A 313 -13.80 3.05 35.66
N GLU A 314 -14.32 2.77 34.46
CA GLU A 314 -15.52 3.39 33.92
C GLU A 314 -16.76 3.13 34.79
N LYS A 315 -16.97 1.88 35.22
CA LYS A 315 -18.09 1.54 36.12
C LYS A 315 -17.99 2.22 37.48
N ILE A 316 -16.78 2.34 38.02
CA ILE A 316 -16.50 3.01 39.30
C ILE A 316 -16.77 4.51 39.14
N GLU A 317 -16.30 5.13 38.06
CA GLU A 317 -16.53 6.54 37.77
C GLU A 317 -18.02 6.87 37.63
N ASP A 318 -18.77 6.07 36.86
CA ASP A 318 -20.23 6.20 36.70
C ASP A 318 -20.97 6.04 38.02
N ALA A 319 -20.57 5.08 38.85
CA ALA A 319 -21.13 4.89 40.17
C ALA A 319 -20.84 6.07 41.09
N GLU A 320 -19.62 6.60 41.08
CA GLU A 320 -19.24 7.79 41.87
C GLU A 320 -19.98 9.05 41.44
N VAL A 321 -20.20 9.24 40.14
CA VAL A 321 -21.01 10.36 39.62
C VAL A 321 -22.45 10.22 40.09
N THR A 322 -23.01 9.00 40.08
CA THR A 322 -24.39 8.74 40.53
C THR A 322 -24.55 8.95 42.05
N LEU A 323 -23.59 8.47 42.83
CA LEU A 323 -23.55 8.64 44.29
C LEU A 323 -23.42 10.11 44.68
N ARG A 324 -22.56 10.88 44.01
CA ARG A 324 -22.41 12.34 44.21
C ARG A 324 -23.68 13.13 43.90
N ARG A 325 -24.45 12.71 42.90
CA ARG A 325 -25.72 13.35 42.53
C ARG A 325 -26.86 13.06 43.52
N GLY A 326 -26.72 11.97 44.27
CA GLY A 326 -27.73 11.56 45.27
C GLY A 326 -29.10 11.22 44.70
N ASN A 327 -29.19 10.92 43.40
CA ASN A 327 -30.45 10.63 42.72
C ASN A 327 -30.78 9.14 42.86
N GLY A 328 -31.62 8.78 43.86
CA GLY A 328 -32.07 7.41 44.04
C GLY A 328 -32.62 7.18 45.46
N SER A 329 -33.22 6.01 45.69
CA SER A 329 -33.60 5.63 47.04
C SER A 329 -32.35 5.30 47.87
N GLU A 330 -32.43 5.47 49.20
CA GLU A 330 -31.33 5.08 50.11
C GLU A 330 -30.86 3.64 49.88
N GLU A 331 -31.77 2.73 49.66
CA GLU A 331 -31.45 1.32 49.34
C GLU A 331 -30.69 1.17 48.01
N PHE A 332 -31.04 1.95 46.98
CA PHE A 332 -30.31 1.92 45.70
C PHE A 332 -28.89 2.48 45.86
N LEU A 333 -28.73 3.60 46.56
CA LEU A 333 -27.42 4.23 46.79
C LEU A 333 -26.51 3.33 47.64
N SER A 334 -27.04 2.67 48.70
CA SER A 334 -26.28 1.71 49.51
C SER A 334 -25.81 0.50 48.70
N ARG A 335 -26.67 -0.07 47.86
CA ARG A 335 -26.29 -1.20 46.96
C ARG A 335 -25.26 -0.75 45.90
N LEU A 336 -25.36 0.49 45.41
CA LEU A 336 -24.39 1.03 44.44
C LEU A 336 -23.02 1.24 45.08
N GLU A 337 -22.97 1.67 46.33
CA GLU A 337 -21.74 1.81 47.10
C GLU A 337 -21.07 0.44 47.38
N GLU A 338 -21.83 -0.57 47.74
CA GLU A 338 -21.34 -1.95 47.90
C GLU A 338 -20.76 -2.47 46.57
N ARG A 339 -21.47 -2.27 45.46
CA ARG A 339 -20.99 -2.67 44.12
C ARG A 339 -19.73 -1.94 43.71
N ARG A 340 -19.64 -0.63 43.95
CA ARG A 340 -18.44 0.16 43.70
C ARG A 340 -17.25 -0.42 44.48
N ALA A 341 -17.42 -0.70 45.76
CA ALA A 341 -16.38 -1.31 46.60
C ALA A 341 -15.93 -2.68 46.08
N ALA A 342 -16.87 -3.49 45.58
CA ALA A 342 -16.55 -4.79 44.98
C ALA A 342 -15.75 -4.61 43.67
N TRP A 343 -16.10 -3.63 42.80
CA TRP A 343 -15.35 -3.31 41.60
C TRP A 343 -13.95 -2.75 41.90
N ASP A 344 -13.81 -1.93 42.95
CA ASP A 344 -12.51 -1.47 43.42
C ASP A 344 -11.60 -2.63 43.83
N ALA A 345 -12.14 -3.58 44.60
CA ALA A 345 -11.39 -4.77 45.02
C ALA A 345 -11.01 -5.68 43.83
N GLU A 346 -11.91 -5.87 42.88
CA GLU A 346 -11.64 -6.61 41.64
C GLU A 346 -10.56 -5.93 40.81
N ARG A 347 -10.61 -4.60 40.64
CA ARG A 347 -9.60 -3.81 39.95
C ARG A 347 -8.22 -3.97 40.58
N GLU A 348 -8.10 -3.89 41.91
CA GLU A 348 -6.82 -4.07 42.60
C GLU A 348 -6.31 -5.51 42.47
N ALA A 349 -7.20 -6.52 42.47
CA ALA A 349 -6.83 -7.89 42.23
C ALA A 349 -6.30 -8.13 40.80
N LEU A 350 -6.86 -7.45 39.79
CA LEU A 350 -6.33 -7.49 38.42
C LEU A 350 -4.98 -6.75 38.30
N ARG A 351 -4.82 -5.61 38.97
CA ARG A 351 -3.54 -4.90 39.01
C ARG A 351 -2.42 -5.76 39.61
N ALA A 352 -2.72 -6.50 40.66
CA ALA A 352 -1.77 -7.41 41.30
C ALA A 352 -1.36 -8.62 40.42
N GLN A 353 -2.11 -8.90 39.34
CA GLN A 353 -1.76 -9.95 38.39
C GLN A 353 -0.78 -9.46 37.30
N ILE A 354 -0.62 -8.15 37.13
CA ILE A 354 0.40 -7.60 36.22
C ILE A 354 1.78 -7.83 36.87
N PRO A 355 2.73 -8.50 36.18
CA PRO A 355 4.05 -8.75 36.73
C PRO A 355 4.76 -7.44 37.08
N GLU A 356 5.41 -7.37 38.23
CA GLU A 356 6.21 -6.20 38.63
C GLU A 356 7.33 -5.89 37.62
N THR A 357 7.83 -6.93 36.93
CA THR A 357 8.85 -6.81 35.88
C THR A 357 8.30 -6.29 34.53
N TRP A 358 6.98 -6.11 34.42
CA TRP A 358 6.36 -5.72 33.15
C TRP A 358 6.93 -4.41 32.54
N PRO A 359 7.09 -3.31 33.29
CA PRO A 359 7.67 -2.08 32.72
C PRO A 359 9.05 -2.31 32.10
N GLU A 360 9.93 -3.03 32.80
CA GLU A 360 11.27 -3.38 32.30
C GLU A 360 11.22 -4.28 31.07
N THR A 361 10.35 -5.31 31.11
CA THR A 361 10.13 -6.22 29.98
C THR A 361 9.64 -5.47 28.74
N TYR A 362 8.71 -4.53 28.94
CA TYR A 362 8.17 -3.68 27.89
C TYR A 362 9.24 -2.77 27.28
N GLU A 363 9.99 -2.04 28.11
CA GLU A 363 11.05 -1.15 27.66
C GLU A 363 12.17 -1.90 26.93
N THR A 364 12.57 -3.06 27.44
CA THR A 364 13.60 -3.91 26.81
C THR A 364 13.15 -4.37 25.42
N PHE A 365 11.91 -4.86 25.29
CA PHE A 365 11.41 -5.28 23.99
C PHE A 365 11.23 -4.11 23.02
N HIS A 366 10.72 -2.98 23.50
CA HIS A 366 10.61 -1.76 22.68
C HIS A 366 11.97 -1.22 22.21
N ALA A 367 13.02 -1.39 22.99
CA ALA A 367 14.38 -1.04 22.56
C ALA A 367 14.84 -1.90 21.37
N LEU A 368 14.47 -3.21 21.34
CA LEU A 368 14.77 -4.09 20.20
C LEU A 368 14.00 -3.67 18.94
N VAL A 369 12.70 -3.42 19.08
CA VAL A 369 11.86 -2.92 17.97
C VAL A 369 12.40 -1.59 17.44
N LYS A 370 12.83 -0.71 18.33
CA LYS A 370 13.45 0.56 17.94
C LYS A 370 14.76 0.35 17.19
N ALA A 371 15.62 -0.57 17.65
CA ALA A 371 16.88 -0.87 16.98
C ALA A 371 16.69 -1.36 15.55
N GLU A 372 15.71 -2.22 15.31
CA GLU A 372 15.33 -2.69 13.97
C GLU A 372 14.83 -1.53 13.10
N ASN A 373 13.94 -0.70 13.62
CA ASN A 373 13.42 0.48 12.91
C ASN A 373 14.50 1.53 12.59
N ASP A 374 15.43 1.75 13.52
CA ASP A 374 16.56 2.66 13.34
C ASP A 374 17.49 2.16 12.23
N ALA A 375 17.77 0.85 12.17
CA ALA A 375 18.55 0.24 11.10
C ALA A 375 17.87 0.35 9.73
N ARG A 376 16.57 0.09 9.64
CA ARG A 376 15.77 0.31 8.42
C ARG A 376 15.79 1.75 7.97
N THR A 377 15.65 2.68 8.91
CA THR A 377 15.68 4.12 8.61
C THR A 377 17.07 4.54 8.13
N SER A 378 18.13 3.98 8.74
CA SER A 378 19.50 4.19 8.31
C SER A 378 19.74 3.74 6.88
N TYR A 379 19.32 2.50 6.53
CA TYR A 379 19.35 2.03 5.15
C TYR A 379 18.60 2.98 4.22
N ALA A 380 17.33 3.25 4.49
CA ALA A 380 16.48 4.02 3.60
C ALA A 380 17.04 5.42 3.32
N ARG A 381 17.49 6.13 4.37
CA ARG A 381 18.06 7.47 4.24
C ARG A 381 19.37 7.45 3.46
N ASN A 382 20.30 6.59 3.84
CA ASN A 382 21.61 6.55 3.21
C ASN A 382 21.52 6.07 1.75
N ALA A 383 20.64 5.12 1.44
CA ALA A 383 20.40 4.67 0.09
C ALA A 383 19.76 5.78 -0.77
N ASP A 384 18.73 6.45 -0.25
CA ASP A 384 18.05 7.53 -0.96
C ASP A 384 19.00 8.71 -1.22
N ASP A 385 19.75 9.17 -0.19
CA ASP A 385 20.72 10.27 -0.32
C ASP A 385 21.85 9.94 -1.30
N ALA A 386 22.41 8.72 -1.22
CA ALA A 386 23.51 8.30 -2.10
C ALA A 386 23.08 8.21 -3.55
N TRP A 387 21.90 7.67 -3.80
CA TRP A 387 21.37 7.54 -5.15
C TRP A 387 21.00 8.88 -5.77
N GLU A 388 20.38 9.79 -5.02
CA GLU A 388 19.95 11.10 -5.51
C GLU A 388 21.12 11.89 -6.08
N VAL A 389 22.24 11.99 -5.33
CA VAL A 389 23.44 12.70 -5.78
C VAL A 389 24.08 12.00 -6.97
N THR A 390 24.16 10.66 -6.95
CA THR A 390 24.75 9.88 -8.05
C THR A 390 23.94 10.04 -9.33
N ALA A 391 22.62 9.84 -9.26
CA ALA A 391 21.73 9.96 -10.40
C ALA A 391 21.71 11.39 -10.98
N PHE A 392 21.69 12.41 -10.09
CA PHE A 392 21.78 13.81 -10.52
C PHE A 392 23.07 14.08 -11.27
N THR A 393 24.22 13.63 -10.75
CA THR A 393 25.53 13.87 -11.37
C THR A 393 25.63 13.17 -12.73
N VAL A 394 25.18 11.90 -12.82
CA VAL A 394 25.15 11.16 -14.09
C VAL A 394 24.24 11.85 -15.09
N ALA A 395 23.00 12.18 -14.73
CA ALA A 395 22.06 12.84 -15.61
C ALA A 395 22.56 14.21 -16.10
N THR A 396 23.24 14.97 -15.21
CA THR A 396 23.84 16.24 -15.56
C THR A 396 24.93 16.11 -16.63
N LEU A 397 25.79 15.09 -16.51
CA LEU A 397 26.86 14.85 -17.50
C LEU A 397 26.32 14.21 -18.78
N GLU A 398 25.29 13.39 -18.73
CA GLU A 398 24.59 12.88 -19.93
C GLU A 398 23.93 13.98 -20.74
N ALA A 399 23.46 15.03 -20.08
CA ALA A 399 22.81 16.17 -20.72
C ALA A 399 23.79 17.18 -21.35
N ASN A 400 25.11 16.93 -21.37
CA ASN A 400 26.11 17.88 -21.84
C ASN A 400 25.86 18.33 -23.29
N ASP A 401 25.53 17.45 -24.21
CA ASP A 401 25.27 17.79 -25.61
C ASP A 401 24.01 18.67 -25.75
N ALA A 402 22.94 18.36 -25.01
CA ALA A 402 21.72 19.15 -24.99
C ALA A 402 21.97 20.53 -24.36
N PHE A 403 22.74 20.57 -23.27
CA PHE A 403 23.13 21.82 -22.62
C PHE A 403 23.96 22.73 -23.58
N ALA A 404 24.93 22.17 -24.30
CA ALA A 404 25.72 22.91 -25.27
C ALA A 404 24.88 23.40 -26.45
N ALA A 405 23.93 22.60 -26.93
CA ALA A 405 23.02 22.99 -28.02
C ALA A 405 22.09 24.15 -27.64
N ALA A 406 21.65 24.23 -26.40
CA ALA A 406 20.74 25.26 -25.87
C ALA A 406 21.38 26.68 -25.83
N ARG A 407 22.70 26.82 -26.06
CA ARG A 407 23.39 28.12 -26.09
C ARG A 407 22.77 29.07 -27.09
N ALA A 408 22.41 28.61 -28.26
CA ALA A 408 21.86 29.46 -29.32
C ALA A 408 20.51 30.06 -28.93
N ASP A 409 19.67 29.26 -28.23
CA ASP A 409 18.37 29.70 -27.74
C ASP A 409 18.53 30.69 -26.57
N LEU A 410 19.50 30.47 -25.68
CA LEU A 410 19.85 31.42 -24.62
C LEU A 410 20.29 32.76 -25.19
N ASP A 411 21.19 32.79 -26.20
CA ASP A 411 21.68 34.01 -26.83
C ASP A 411 20.55 34.78 -27.52
N ALA A 412 19.56 34.11 -28.10
CA ALA A 412 18.39 34.72 -28.73
C ALA A 412 17.51 35.52 -27.75
N VAL A 413 17.47 35.13 -26.48
CA VAL A 413 16.67 35.81 -25.44
C VAL A 413 17.06 37.28 -25.28
N ARG A 414 18.35 37.62 -25.45
CA ARG A 414 18.80 39.00 -25.39
C ARG A 414 18.05 39.89 -26.37
N GLY A 415 17.98 39.46 -27.63
CA GLY A 415 17.27 40.19 -28.68
C GLY A 415 15.77 40.34 -28.41
N ILE A 416 15.16 39.31 -27.78
CA ILE A 416 13.76 39.36 -27.38
C ILE A 416 13.54 40.42 -26.29
N ILE A 417 14.41 40.49 -25.29
CA ILE A 417 14.33 41.48 -24.21
C ILE A 417 14.56 42.89 -24.77
N GLU A 418 15.63 43.10 -25.56
CA GLU A 418 15.99 44.42 -26.16
C GLU A 418 14.90 44.95 -27.10
N GLY A 419 14.20 44.06 -27.81
CA GLY A 419 13.09 44.41 -28.71
C GLY A 419 11.74 44.57 -28.04
N SER A 420 11.63 44.26 -26.75
CA SER A 420 10.37 44.29 -26.02
C SER A 420 9.98 45.70 -25.56
N THR A 421 8.68 45.96 -25.57
CA THR A 421 8.07 47.18 -25.01
C THR A 421 6.94 46.77 -24.07
N ALA A 422 6.39 47.70 -23.29
CA ALA A 422 5.25 47.41 -22.44
C ALA A 422 4.04 46.84 -23.21
N GLU A 423 3.89 47.17 -24.48
CA GLU A 423 2.82 46.69 -25.35
C GLU A 423 3.10 45.28 -25.91
N THR A 424 4.36 44.90 -26.11
CA THR A 424 4.79 43.60 -26.63
C THR A 424 5.27 42.65 -25.52
N ALA A 425 5.15 43.08 -24.27
CA ALA A 425 5.67 42.38 -23.09
C ALA A 425 5.14 40.94 -22.97
N GLU A 426 3.88 40.70 -23.25
CA GLU A 426 3.26 39.36 -23.16
C GLU A 426 3.86 38.39 -24.18
N ALA A 427 4.00 38.83 -25.43
CA ALA A 427 4.64 38.05 -26.50
C ALA A 427 6.12 37.76 -26.20
N ALA A 428 6.86 38.75 -25.62
CA ALA A 428 8.24 38.53 -25.19
C ALA A 428 8.35 37.52 -24.05
N GLN A 429 7.44 37.56 -23.08
CA GLN A 429 7.37 36.57 -21.98
C GLN A 429 7.13 35.15 -22.51
N ASP A 430 6.21 34.97 -23.46
CA ASP A 430 5.94 33.67 -24.07
C ASP A 430 7.15 33.12 -24.84
N GLN A 431 7.89 33.97 -25.52
CA GLN A 431 9.12 33.54 -26.20
C GLN A 431 10.24 33.16 -25.23
N ILE A 432 10.44 33.93 -24.14
CA ILE A 432 11.41 33.58 -23.09
C ILE A 432 11.03 32.30 -22.38
N ARG A 433 9.73 32.05 -22.19
CA ARG A 433 9.24 30.82 -21.58
C ARG A 433 9.66 29.57 -22.36
N VAL A 434 9.67 29.62 -23.69
CA VAL A 434 10.12 28.47 -24.51
C VAL A 434 11.57 28.12 -24.20
N THR A 435 12.44 29.13 -24.01
CA THR A 435 13.83 28.87 -23.61
C THR A 435 13.95 28.44 -22.14
N GLU A 436 13.13 29.01 -21.23
CA GLU A 436 13.04 28.59 -19.83
C GLU A 436 12.64 27.10 -19.74
N ASP A 437 11.57 26.69 -20.45
CA ASP A 437 11.08 25.30 -20.49
C ASP A 437 12.15 24.35 -21.12
N LEU A 438 12.93 24.81 -22.10
CA LEU A 438 14.05 24.04 -22.66
C LEU A 438 15.10 23.72 -21.57
N PHE A 439 15.48 24.73 -20.76
CA PHE A 439 16.45 24.52 -19.67
C PHE A 439 15.88 23.73 -18.48
N GLU A 440 14.57 23.76 -18.26
CA GLU A 440 13.89 22.91 -17.27
C GLU A 440 14.05 21.41 -17.61
N GLU A 441 14.06 21.04 -18.90
CA GLU A 441 14.25 19.65 -19.35
C GLU A 441 15.72 19.19 -19.30
N ILE A 442 16.70 20.11 -19.15
CA ILE A 442 18.13 19.80 -19.13
C ILE A 442 18.61 19.60 -17.68
N ALA A 443 18.98 18.38 -17.32
CA ALA A 443 19.46 18.07 -15.98
C ALA A 443 20.66 18.97 -15.57
N GLY A 444 20.58 19.53 -14.35
CA GLY A 444 21.59 20.39 -13.77
C GLY A 444 21.61 21.82 -14.33
N ALA A 445 20.60 22.25 -15.10
CA ALA A 445 20.50 23.60 -15.66
C ALA A 445 19.54 24.52 -14.86
N GLU A 446 19.15 24.12 -13.64
CA GLU A 446 18.15 24.80 -12.82
C GLU A 446 18.50 26.27 -12.50
N ASP A 447 19.79 26.64 -12.44
CA ASP A 447 20.20 28.01 -12.15
C ASP A 447 20.01 28.91 -13.37
N VAL A 448 20.24 28.38 -14.58
CA VAL A 448 19.94 29.07 -15.84
C VAL A 448 18.43 29.26 -16.00
N GLU A 449 17.65 28.20 -15.80
CA GLU A 449 16.19 28.22 -15.84
C GLU A 449 15.62 29.26 -14.86
N LYS A 450 16.05 29.25 -13.59
CA LYS A 450 15.60 30.20 -12.56
C LYS A 450 15.92 31.66 -12.93
N ALA A 451 17.11 31.92 -13.47
CA ALA A 451 17.51 33.26 -13.91
C ALA A 451 16.68 33.73 -15.11
N LEU A 452 16.45 32.87 -16.12
CA LEU A 452 15.53 33.15 -17.24
C LEU A 452 14.09 33.41 -16.74
N GLY A 453 13.63 32.65 -15.79
CA GLY A 453 12.32 32.84 -15.14
C GLY A 453 12.21 34.21 -14.43
N LYS A 454 13.30 34.72 -13.83
CA LYS A 454 13.35 36.07 -13.25
C LYS A 454 13.36 37.13 -14.35
N ALA A 455 14.14 36.97 -15.40
CA ALA A 455 14.19 37.88 -16.56
C ALA A 455 12.79 38.01 -17.20
N ARG A 456 12.11 36.89 -17.45
CA ARG A 456 10.73 36.84 -17.93
C ARG A 456 9.76 37.60 -17.02
N ARG A 457 9.87 37.39 -15.69
CA ARG A 457 8.98 38.06 -14.70
C ARG A 457 9.21 39.57 -14.64
N ALA A 458 10.40 40.07 -14.93
CA ALA A 458 10.70 41.50 -14.99
C ALA A 458 9.97 42.20 -16.16
N LEU A 459 9.62 41.48 -17.22
CA LEU A 459 8.85 42.02 -18.36
C LEU A 459 7.32 41.96 -18.16
N ARG A 460 6.81 41.74 -16.96
CA ARG A 460 5.34 41.70 -16.74
C ARG A 460 4.69 43.06 -17.12
N PRO A 461 3.57 43.08 -17.88
CA PRO A 461 2.94 44.33 -18.35
C PRO A 461 2.69 45.37 -17.26
N ASN A 462 2.33 44.93 -16.05
CA ASN A 462 2.03 45.80 -14.92
C ASN A 462 3.28 46.38 -14.21
N ARG A 463 4.47 45.85 -14.50
CA ARG A 463 5.75 46.20 -13.86
C ARG A 463 6.91 46.03 -14.84
N PHE A 464 6.70 46.42 -16.07
CA PHE A 464 7.68 46.27 -17.15
C PHE A 464 8.98 46.99 -16.82
N ASP A 465 10.08 46.24 -16.70
CA ASP A 465 11.42 46.71 -16.39
C ASP A 465 12.43 45.96 -17.26
N GLN A 466 12.72 46.55 -18.43
CA GLN A 466 13.64 45.98 -19.41
C GLN A 466 15.09 45.95 -18.90
N ALA A 467 15.51 46.95 -18.10
CA ALA A 467 16.87 47.00 -17.58
C ALA A 467 17.09 45.85 -16.58
N LYS A 468 16.10 45.61 -15.71
CA LYS A 468 16.11 44.48 -14.77
C LYS A 468 16.07 43.15 -15.52
N ALA A 469 15.30 43.04 -16.60
CA ALA A 469 15.23 41.80 -17.37
C ALA A 469 16.57 41.46 -18.02
N LEU A 470 17.33 42.50 -18.50
CA LEU A 470 18.68 42.31 -19.05
C LEU A 470 19.69 41.93 -17.95
N ASP A 471 19.57 42.46 -16.75
CA ASP A 471 20.42 42.11 -15.61
C ASP A 471 20.21 40.64 -15.20
N GLU A 472 18.96 40.19 -15.01
CA GLU A 472 18.65 38.80 -14.71
C GLU A 472 18.98 37.82 -15.88
N TYR A 473 18.95 38.30 -17.13
CA TYR A 473 19.45 37.54 -18.28
C TYR A 473 20.99 37.42 -18.24
N ALA A 474 21.70 38.46 -17.82
CA ALA A 474 23.15 38.37 -17.63
C ALA A 474 23.50 37.32 -16.57
N ASP A 475 22.73 37.22 -15.47
CA ASP A 475 22.88 36.17 -14.49
C ASP A 475 22.66 34.76 -15.12
N ALA A 476 21.67 34.63 -16.03
CA ALA A 476 21.45 33.35 -16.72
C ALA A 476 22.64 32.97 -17.64
N VAL A 477 23.24 33.94 -18.32
CA VAL A 477 24.43 33.71 -19.15
C VAL A 477 25.64 33.35 -18.28
N GLU A 478 25.85 34.05 -17.16
CA GLU A 478 26.92 33.74 -16.21
C GLU A 478 26.76 32.32 -15.65
N ALA A 479 25.55 31.93 -15.20
CA ALA A 479 25.25 30.59 -14.73
C ALA A 479 25.47 29.50 -15.80
N TYR A 480 25.18 29.82 -17.06
CA TYR A 480 25.48 28.94 -18.19
C TYR A 480 27.00 28.79 -18.41
N GLU A 481 27.75 29.92 -18.46
CA GLU A 481 29.19 29.93 -18.71
C GLU A 481 29.97 29.23 -17.57
N GLU A 482 29.58 29.42 -16.32
CA GLU A 482 30.15 28.70 -15.18
C GLU A 482 30.01 27.17 -15.32
N GLN A 483 28.93 26.69 -15.94
CA GLN A 483 28.70 25.28 -16.12
C GLN A 483 29.42 24.66 -17.31
N VAL A 484 29.60 25.40 -18.42
CA VAL A 484 30.22 24.88 -19.65
C VAL A 484 31.60 24.29 -19.39
N ASP A 485 32.45 25.03 -18.66
CA ASP A 485 33.84 24.67 -18.46
C ASP A 485 33.98 23.37 -17.62
N TRP A 486 33.28 23.31 -16.49
CA TRP A 486 33.41 22.14 -15.65
C TRP A 486 32.69 20.91 -16.24
N ARG A 487 31.54 21.09 -16.93
CA ARG A 487 30.86 19.99 -17.63
C ARG A 487 31.77 19.36 -18.68
N ALA A 488 32.48 20.17 -19.47
CA ALA A 488 33.43 19.68 -20.45
C ALA A 488 34.62 18.97 -19.79
N ALA A 489 35.17 19.51 -18.69
CA ALA A 489 36.27 18.92 -17.95
C ALA A 489 35.88 17.61 -17.28
N ALA A 490 34.65 17.49 -16.79
CA ALA A 490 34.12 16.31 -16.09
C ALA A 490 33.55 15.24 -17.03
N ALA A 491 33.33 15.53 -18.32
CA ALA A 491 32.80 14.56 -19.28
C ALA A 491 33.55 13.19 -19.29
N PRO A 492 34.88 13.12 -19.11
CA PRO A 492 35.58 11.83 -19.03
C PRO A 492 35.21 10.97 -17.83
N LEU A 493 34.59 11.54 -16.77
CA LEU A 493 34.14 10.78 -15.58
C LEU A 493 32.84 10.03 -15.84
N LEU A 494 32.06 10.39 -16.85
CA LEU A 494 30.72 9.84 -17.09
C LEU A 494 30.69 8.32 -17.20
N PRO A 495 31.59 7.64 -17.95
CA PRO A 495 31.57 6.18 -18.04
C PRO A 495 31.79 5.48 -16.68
N ASP A 496 32.68 6.01 -15.85
CA ASP A 496 32.99 5.45 -14.53
C ASP A 496 31.83 5.70 -13.54
N LEU A 497 31.19 6.87 -13.60
CA LEU A 497 30.01 7.18 -12.78
C LEU A 497 28.77 6.37 -13.23
N GLN A 498 28.61 6.12 -14.52
CA GLN A 498 27.58 5.21 -15.03
C GLN A 498 27.82 3.77 -14.56
N ALA A 499 29.06 3.29 -14.60
CA ALA A 499 29.41 1.97 -14.10
C ALA A 499 29.19 1.85 -12.58
N TYR A 500 29.46 2.92 -11.83
CA TYR A 500 29.15 3.00 -10.42
C TYR A 500 27.63 2.96 -10.17
N ALA A 501 26.87 3.82 -10.84
CA ALA A 501 25.42 3.88 -10.71
C ALA A 501 24.76 2.52 -11.02
N GLU A 502 25.21 1.84 -12.09
CA GLU A 502 24.72 0.50 -12.43
C GLU A 502 25.09 -0.54 -11.35
N GLY A 503 26.31 -0.47 -10.83
CA GLY A 503 26.78 -1.39 -9.77
C GLY A 503 26.05 -1.28 -8.43
N ILE A 504 25.50 -0.10 -8.10
CA ILE A 504 24.73 0.12 -6.87
C ILE A 504 23.20 0.10 -7.07
N ARG A 505 22.73 0.00 -8.31
CA ARG A 505 21.31 0.19 -8.68
C ARG A 505 20.36 -0.75 -7.97
N GLU A 506 20.70 -2.05 -7.92
CA GLU A 506 19.82 -3.09 -7.37
C GLU A 506 19.75 -3.06 -5.83
N VAL A 507 20.68 -2.37 -5.16
CA VAL A 507 20.78 -2.31 -3.71
C VAL A 507 20.47 -0.89 -3.19
N VAL A 508 21.16 0.11 -3.70
CA VAL A 508 21.05 1.50 -3.25
C VAL A 508 19.98 2.25 -4.04
N GLY A 509 19.94 2.07 -5.37
CA GLY A 509 19.04 2.76 -6.28
C GLY A 509 17.60 2.23 -6.31
N LEU A 510 17.37 1.02 -5.78
CA LEU A 510 16.11 0.29 -5.92
C LEU A 510 14.88 1.10 -5.47
N ARG A 511 15.00 1.84 -4.37
CA ARG A 511 13.91 2.63 -3.79
C ARG A 511 13.53 3.86 -4.63
N GLN A 512 14.46 4.37 -5.42
CA GLN A 512 14.31 5.60 -6.21
C GLN A 512 13.84 5.34 -7.66
N GLN A 513 13.67 4.07 -8.04
CA GLN A 513 13.12 3.72 -9.34
C GLN A 513 11.64 4.16 -9.42
N ASP A 514 11.20 4.58 -10.59
CA ASP A 514 9.79 4.89 -10.85
C ASP A 514 8.93 3.63 -10.71
N ARG A 515 9.46 2.50 -11.18
CA ARG A 515 8.80 1.18 -11.14
C ARG A 515 9.83 0.07 -10.97
N PHE A 516 9.39 -1.02 -10.41
CA PHE A 516 10.16 -2.26 -10.42
C PHE A 516 10.34 -2.80 -11.84
N THR A 517 11.50 -3.40 -12.10
CA THR A 517 11.68 -4.26 -13.27
C THR A 517 10.74 -5.47 -13.14
N ARG A 518 10.55 -6.19 -14.26
CA ARG A 518 9.68 -7.37 -14.23
C ARG A 518 10.17 -8.44 -13.24
N GLU A 519 11.48 -8.63 -13.13
CA GLU A 519 12.09 -9.60 -12.24
C GLU A 519 11.90 -9.20 -10.78
N GLN A 520 12.27 -7.97 -10.42
CA GLN A 520 12.05 -7.39 -9.09
C GLN A 520 10.57 -7.47 -8.66
N ALA A 521 9.64 -7.12 -9.58
CA ALA A 521 8.21 -7.18 -9.31
C ALA A 521 7.71 -8.60 -9.02
N LEU A 522 8.29 -9.63 -9.67
CA LEU A 522 7.92 -11.03 -9.43
C LEU A 522 8.43 -11.52 -8.07
N ASP A 523 9.66 -11.19 -7.70
CA ASP A 523 10.26 -11.58 -6.41
C ASP A 523 9.56 -10.88 -5.24
N ILE A 524 9.31 -9.58 -5.35
CA ILE A 524 8.55 -8.82 -4.36
C ILE A 524 7.10 -9.32 -4.27
N ALA A 525 6.47 -9.70 -5.39
CA ALA A 525 5.14 -10.30 -5.37
C ALA A 525 5.13 -11.67 -4.67
N ALA A 526 6.17 -12.47 -4.85
CA ALA A 526 6.31 -13.76 -4.17
C ALA A 526 6.46 -13.58 -2.65
N CYS A 527 7.35 -12.70 -2.21
CA CYS A 527 7.52 -12.35 -0.79
C CYS A 527 6.21 -11.80 -0.20
N SER A 528 5.60 -10.77 -0.79
CA SER A 528 4.38 -10.13 -0.28
C SER A 528 3.15 -11.04 -0.32
N SER A 529 3.22 -12.20 -0.99
CA SER A 529 2.14 -13.20 -0.99
C SER A 529 2.09 -14.05 0.28
N VAL A 530 3.19 -14.16 1.01
CA VAL A 530 3.31 -14.93 2.26
C VAL A 530 3.57 -14.05 3.47
N HIS A 531 4.05 -12.84 3.25
CA HIS A 531 4.37 -11.88 4.29
C HIS A 531 3.52 -10.62 4.14
N ARG A 532 2.93 -10.18 5.24
CA ARG A 532 2.25 -8.89 5.35
C ARG A 532 3.18 -7.93 6.06
N ASP A 533 3.49 -6.80 5.44
CA ASP A 533 4.21 -5.74 6.13
C ASP A 533 3.31 -5.12 7.21
N LEU A 534 3.62 -5.41 8.45
CA LEU A 534 2.87 -4.95 9.61
C LEU A 534 3.11 -3.48 9.93
N SER A 535 4.08 -2.84 9.28
CA SER A 535 4.35 -1.41 9.42
C SER A 535 3.17 -0.51 9.02
N LEU A 536 2.20 -1.08 8.29
CA LEU A 536 0.94 -0.41 7.93
C LEU A 536 -0.17 -0.50 8.99
N ASN A 537 0.03 -1.24 10.06
CA ASN A 537 -0.94 -1.34 11.15
C ASN A 537 -0.63 -0.29 12.21
N PHE A 538 -1.09 0.92 11.96
CA PHE A 538 -1.06 2.03 12.92
C PHE A 538 -2.33 2.07 13.75
#